data_b2cf323a5b70f52dc16e8740bd09ba89
#
_entry.id   b2cf323a5b70f52dc16e8740bd09ba89
#
_cell.length_a   1.000
_cell.length_b   1.000
_cell.length_c   1.000
_cell.angle_alpha   90.00
_cell.angle_beta   90.00
_cell.angle_gamma   90.00
#
_symmetry.space_group_name_H-M   'P 1'
#
loop_
_entity.id
_entity.type
_entity.pdbx_description
1 polymer ?
#
loop_
_entity_poly.entity_id
_entity_poly.type
_entity_poly.pdbx_seq_one_letter_code
_entity_poly.pdbx_strand_id
1 'polypeptide(L)'
;MNKMMLSIFKGYADTMPVAVCLDEVVRLIREDKVLADHTEKYRYYRSQGQKTAAGREKSACPCFAVAVRFENGKRKADISGWTGLSMVDFDHLPEGRAGEVFEKVCADPHTVLAYTTISGQGVRVVCRYCLDGETPDTDRVACYSRVFRRVNEYYGQLTGCSFDPACKNATRLSGLAHDAQVHYRDGAEPFRFDLSRMKKADEPRRGRVERVV
;
A
#
# COMPACT_ATOMS: atom_id res chain seq x y z
N MET A 1 10.48 15.97 15.34
CA MET A 1 9.41 15.45 14.46
C MET A 1 9.00 14.08 14.97
N ASN A 2 7.70 13.82 15.19
CA ASN A 2 7.23 12.47 15.54
C ASN A 2 7.41 11.55 14.34
N LYS A 3 8.25 10.52 14.48
CA LYS A 3 8.42 9.51 13.42
C LYS A 3 7.12 8.76 13.20
N MET A 4 6.76 8.55 11.94
CA MET A 4 5.59 7.76 11.56
C MET A 4 5.82 6.29 11.94
N MET A 5 4.99 5.78 12.85
CA MET A 5 5.06 4.40 13.32
C MET A 5 4.12 3.50 12.54
N LEU A 6 4.60 2.31 12.20
CA LEU A 6 3.91 1.26 11.46
C LEU A 6 3.93 -0.05 12.26
N SER A 7 3.11 -1.00 11.88
CA SER A 7 3.18 -2.37 12.39
C SER A 7 3.80 -3.29 11.34
N ILE A 8 4.91 -3.93 11.69
CA ILE A 8 5.57 -4.97 10.88
C ILE A 8 5.37 -6.34 11.52
N PHE A 9 5.34 -7.36 10.70
CA PHE A 9 5.22 -8.78 11.07
C PHE A 9 6.37 -9.54 10.42
N LYS A 10 6.85 -10.60 11.07
CA LYS A 10 7.95 -11.44 10.55
C LYS A 10 7.58 -12.18 9.25
N GLY A 11 6.28 -12.35 9.00
CA GLY A 11 5.73 -12.97 7.80
C GLY A 11 4.21 -12.97 7.86
N TYR A 12 3.56 -13.46 6.81
CA TYR A 12 2.09 -13.45 6.75
C TYR A 12 1.41 -14.35 7.80
N ALA A 13 2.08 -15.35 8.32
CA ALA A 13 1.55 -16.22 9.38
C ALA A 13 1.69 -15.60 10.79
N ASP A 14 2.60 -14.64 10.96
CA ASP A 14 2.82 -13.96 12.23
C ASP A 14 1.60 -13.13 12.62
N THR A 15 1.28 -13.14 13.91
CA THR A 15 0.14 -12.39 14.49
C THR A 15 0.57 -11.33 15.48
N MET A 16 1.86 -11.25 15.79
CA MET A 16 2.38 -10.30 16.76
C MET A 16 3.03 -9.11 16.07
N PRO A 17 2.37 -7.93 16.06
CA PRO A 17 2.93 -6.75 15.44
C PRO A 17 4.14 -6.22 16.24
N VAL A 18 5.14 -5.73 15.52
CA VAL A 18 6.23 -4.94 16.08
C VAL A 18 6.12 -3.52 15.53
N ALA A 19 6.20 -2.54 16.44
CA ALA A 19 6.17 -1.14 16.03
C ALA A 19 7.54 -0.73 15.47
N VAL A 20 7.55 -0.20 14.24
CA VAL A 20 8.75 0.30 13.56
C VAL A 20 8.47 1.66 12.91
N CYS A 21 9.49 2.48 12.70
CA CYS A 21 9.32 3.67 11.89
C CYS A 21 9.43 3.35 10.38
N LEU A 22 8.89 4.24 9.55
CA LEU A 22 8.93 4.05 8.09
C LEU A 22 10.37 3.99 7.56
N ASP A 23 11.30 4.75 8.15
CA ASP A 23 12.74 4.68 7.81
C ASP A 23 13.32 3.27 7.99
N GLU A 24 12.88 2.57 9.04
CA GLU A 24 13.28 1.18 9.31
C GLU A 24 12.76 0.24 8.21
N VAL A 25 11.51 0.42 7.77
CA VAL A 25 10.95 -0.35 6.66
C VAL A 25 11.75 -0.11 5.37
N VAL A 26 12.13 1.15 5.11
CA VAL A 26 12.98 1.50 3.96
C VAL A 26 14.35 0.83 4.05
N ARG A 27 14.96 0.84 5.25
CA ARG A 27 16.25 0.19 5.48
C ARG A 27 16.17 -1.32 5.26
N LEU A 28 15.12 -1.98 5.76
CA LEU A 28 14.89 -3.41 5.52
C LEU A 28 14.77 -3.72 4.02
N ILE A 29 13.99 -2.94 3.27
CA ILE A 29 13.85 -3.12 1.82
C ILE A 29 15.19 -2.99 1.11
N ARG A 30 16.03 -2.01 1.52
CA ARG A 30 17.27 -1.67 0.83
C ARG A 30 18.43 -2.59 1.19
N GLU A 31 18.55 -3.03 2.45
CA GLU A 31 19.82 -3.52 3.01
C GLU A 31 19.71 -4.90 3.66
N ASP A 32 18.50 -5.40 3.95
CA ASP A 32 18.37 -6.65 4.69
C ASP A 32 18.75 -7.85 3.81
N LYS A 33 19.79 -8.57 4.25
CA LYS A 33 20.36 -9.71 3.50
C LYS A 33 19.44 -10.92 3.49
N VAL A 34 18.65 -11.13 4.55
CA VAL A 34 17.70 -12.24 4.62
C VAL A 34 16.55 -12.00 3.66
N LEU A 35 16.04 -10.76 3.61
CA LEU A 35 15.03 -10.35 2.64
C LEU A 35 15.55 -10.45 1.20
N ALA A 36 16.83 -10.11 0.97
CA ALA A 36 17.47 -10.26 -0.34
C ALA A 36 17.50 -11.73 -0.77
N ASP A 37 17.96 -12.64 0.11
CA ASP A 37 18.02 -14.08 -0.16
C ASP A 37 16.63 -14.64 -0.48
N HIS A 38 15.60 -14.32 0.31
CA HIS A 38 14.23 -14.73 0.02
C HIS A 38 13.72 -14.19 -1.32
N THR A 39 14.05 -12.94 -1.65
CA THR A 39 13.64 -12.30 -2.91
C THR A 39 14.29 -13.00 -4.11
N GLU A 40 15.58 -13.30 -4.05
CA GLU A 40 16.31 -14.02 -5.09
C GLU A 40 15.81 -15.46 -5.25
N LYS A 41 15.63 -16.20 -4.16
CA LYS A 41 15.09 -17.56 -4.17
C LYS A 41 13.68 -17.62 -4.76
N TYR A 42 12.83 -16.65 -4.40
CA TYR A 42 11.50 -16.53 -4.99
C TYR A 42 11.58 -16.43 -6.50
N ARG A 43 12.39 -15.49 -7.03
CA ARG A 43 12.56 -15.26 -8.48
C ARG A 43 13.12 -16.50 -9.16
N TYR A 44 14.13 -17.14 -8.56
CA TYR A 44 14.69 -18.39 -9.06
C TYR A 44 13.63 -19.51 -9.15
N TYR A 45 12.90 -19.78 -8.07
CA TYR A 45 11.86 -20.83 -8.09
C TYR A 45 10.74 -20.52 -9.08
N ARG A 46 10.40 -19.25 -9.25
CA ARG A 46 9.41 -18.82 -10.26
C ARG A 46 9.90 -19.09 -11.66
N SER A 47 11.15 -18.80 -11.99
CA SER A 47 11.74 -19.09 -13.31
C SER A 47 11.80 -20.58 -13.63
N GLN A 48 11.91 -21.43 -12.58
CA GLN A 48 11.90 -22.89 -12.71
C GLN A 48 10.48 -23.51 -12.68
N GLY A 49 9.42 -22.69 -12.66
CA GLY A 49 8.03 -23.17 -12.56
C GLY A 49 7.64 -23.74 -11.19
N GLN A 50 8.50 -23.64 -10.18
CA GLN A 50 8.33 -24.22 -8.84
C GLN A 50 7.46 -23.30 -7.94
N LYS A 51 6.18 -23.17 -8.26
CA LYS A 51 5.26 -22.24 -7.61
C LYS A 51 5.15 -22.42 -6.09
N THR A 52 5.16 -23.66 -5.60
CA THR A 52 5.06 -23.96 -4.16
C THR A 52 6.30 -23.50 -3.40
N ALA A 53 7.50 -23.76 -3.94
CA ALA A 53 8.75 -23.30 -3.34
C ALA A 53 8.82 -21.76 -3.31
N ALA A 54 8.51 -21.12 -4.43
CA ALA A 54 8.40 -19.67 -4.48
C ALA A 54 7.41 -19.11 -3.46
N GLY A 55 6.24 -19.75 -3.32
CA GLY A 55 5.23 -19.34 -2.33
C GLY A 55 5.74 -19.38 -0.89
N ARG A 56 6.59 -20.35 -0.54
CA ARG A 56 7.23 -20.44 0.79
C ARG A 56 8.16 -19.26 1.03
N GLU A 57 9.01 -18.91 0.07
CA GLU A 57 9.90 -17.77 0.16
C GLU A 57 9.13 -16.46 0.36
N LYS A 58 8.09 -16.24 -0.45
CA LYS A 58 7.20 -15.07 -0.30
C LYS A 58 6.55 -15.01 1.08
N SER A 59 6.13 -16.13 1.64
CA SER A 59 5.46 -16.19 2.94
C SER A 59 6.41 -15.96 4.12
N ALA A 60 7.70 -16.22 3.94
CA ALA A 60 8.75 -15.97 4.92
C ALA A 60 9.20 -14.50 4.96
N CYS A 61 8.94 -13.74 3.88
CA CYS A 61 9.29 -12.31 3.88
C CYS A 61 8.47 -11.54 4.91
N PRO A 62 9.08 -10.57 5.61
CA PRO A 62 8.35 -9.64 6.46
C PRO A 62 7.25 -8.92 5.69
N CYS A 63 6.20 -8.52 6.40
CA CYS A 63 5.13 -7.72 5.84
C CYS A 63 4.70 -6.64 6.83
N PHE A 64 4.13 -5.56 6.34
CA PHE A 64 3.73 -4.43 7.17
C PHE A 64 2.30 -3.97 6.85
N ALA A 65 1.65 -3.37 7.83
CA ALA A 65 0.36 -2.73 7.64
C ALA A 65 0.57 -1.28 7.19
N VAL A 66 0.04 -0.93 6.02
CA VAL A 66 0.21 0.42 5.46
C VAL A 66 -0.75 1.41 6.10
N ALA A 67 -2.04 1.10 6.15
CA ALA A 67 -3.09 2.05 6.53
C ALA A 67 -3.31 2.16 8.04
N VAL A 68 -2.99 1.11 8.80
CA VAL A 68 -3.32 1.03 10.23
C VAL A 68 -2.13 0.55 11.04
N ARG A 69 -2.14 0.89 12.33
CA ARG A 69 -1.29 0.27 13.35
C ARG A 69 -2.10 -0.76 14.11
N PHE A 70 -1.46 -1.84 14.45
CA PHE A 70 -2.03 -2.91 15.25
C PHE A 70 -1.43 -2.99 16.65
N GLU A 71 -2.23 -3.52 17.58
CA GLU A 71 -1.80 -3.90 18.90
C GLU A 71 -2.42 -5.27 19.23
N ASN A 72 -1.59 -6.20 19.73
CA ASN A 72 -1.99 -7.55 20.14
C ASN A 72 -2.59 -8.45 19.04
N GLY A 73 -2.43 -8.12 17.77
CA GLY A 73 -2.97 -8.92 16.67
C GLY A 73 -2.92 -8.23 15.32
N LYS A 74 -3.73 -8.69 14.37
CA LYS A 74 -3.84 -8.11 13.02
C LYS A 74 -5.26 -8.08 12.45
N ARG A 75 -6.27 -8.31 13.30
CA ARG A 75 -7.69 -8.24 12.94
C ARG A 75 -8.20 -6.80 13.05
N LYS A 76 -9.37 -6.53 12.52
CA LYS A 76 -10.00 -5.20 12.60
C LYS A 76 -10.15 -4.71 14.07
N ALA A 77 -10.41 -5.63 14.99
CA ALA A 77 -10.51 -5.32 16.43
C ALA A 77 -9.16 -4.95 17.08
N ASP A 78 -8.04 -5.32 16.46
CA ASP A 78 -6.70 -5.09 16.98
C ASP A 78 -6.09 -3.76 16.47
N ILE A 79 -6.87 -2.95 15.72
CA ILE A 79 -6.43 -1.64 15.22
C ILE A 79 -6.25 -0.67 16.38
N SER A 80 -5.02 -0.19 16.60
CA SER A 80 -4.67 0.81 17.62
C SER A 80 -4.54 2.24 17.06
N GLY A 81 -4.55 2.40 15.74
CA GLY A 81 -4.48 3.73 15.12
C GLY A 81 -4.37 3.69 13.60
N TRP A 82 -4.47 4.87 13.01
CA TRP A 82 -4.35 5.07 11.56
C TRP A 82 -3.03 5.76 11.25
N THR A 83 -2.39 5.34 10.17
CA THR A 83 -1.08 5.87 9.76
C THR A 83 -1.19 7.14 8.90
N GLY A 84 -2.32 7.38 8.26
CA GLY A 84 -2.43 8.39 7.20
C GLY A 84 -1.75 7.99 5.89
N LEU A 85 -1.47 6.69 5.72
CA LEU A 85 -0.88 6.15 4.50
C LEU A 85 -1.90 5.34 3.70
N SER A 86 -1.78 5.41 2.39
CA SER A 86 -2.46 4.55 1.42
C SER A 86 -1.46 3.90 0.49
N MET A 87 -1.87 2.82 -0.20
CA MET A 87 -0.98 2.10 -1.10
C MET A 87 -1.63 1.85 -2.45
N VAL A 88 -0.77 1.70 -3.45
CA VAL A 88 -1.11 1.17 -4.77
C VAL A 88 -0.25 -0.06 -5.03
N ASP A 89 -0.85 -1.09 -5.59
CA ASP A 89 -0.17 -2.31 -5.99
C ASP A 89 -0.36 -2.53 -7.48
N PHE A 90 0.68 -2.26 -8.24
CA PHE A 90 0.77 -2.64 -9.65
C PHE A 90 1.39 -4.02 -9.72
N ASP A 91 0.61 -5.04 -10.00
CA ASP A 91 1.09 -6.43 -10.07
C ASP A 91 0.93 -6.98 -11.50
N HIS A 92 1.68 -8.02 -11.80
CA HIS A 92 1.64 -8.68 -13.12
C HIS A 92 1.87 -7.75 -14.32
N LEU A 93 2.73 -6.76 -14.17
CA LEU A 93 3.09 -5.87 -15.26
C LEU A 93 3.81 -6.66 -16.38
N PRO A 94 3.58 -6.29 -17.66
CA PRO A 94 4.34 -6.87 -18.77
C PRO A 94 5.85 -6.70 -18.59
N GLU A 95 6.62 -7.55 -19.23
CA GLU A 95 8.09 -7.48 -19.20
C GLU A 95 8.59 -6.09 -19.60
N GLY A 96 9.56 -5.57 -18.85
CA GLY A 96 10.11 -4.21 -19.03
C GLY A 96 9.23 -3.08 -18.46
N ARG A 97 7.93 -3.30 -18.26
CA ARG A 97 7.00 -2.24 -17.86
C ARG A 97 7.18 -1.79 -16.41
N ALA A 98 7.66 -2.67 -15.53
CA ALA A 98 7.87 -2.35 -14.12
C ALA A 98 8.86 -1.19 -13.91
N GLY A 99 9.94 -1.13 -14.68
CA GLY A 99 10.90 -0.02 -14.64
C GLY A 99 10.28 1.32 -15.02
N GLU A 100 9.52 1.39 -16.12
CA GLU A 100 8.84 2.62 -16.54
C GLU A 100 7.81 3.10 -15.51
N VAL A 101 7.05 2.17 -14.91
CA VAL A 101 6.10 2.49 -13.84
C VAL A 101 6.84 3.02 -12.62
N PHE A 102 7.92 2.37 -12.23
CA PHE A 102 8.75 2.78 -11.09
C PHE A 102 9.29 4.20 -11.27
N GLU A 103 9.87 4.52 -12.42
CA GLU A 103 10.37 5.87 -12.72
C GLU A 103 9.26 6.92 -12.62
N LYS A 104 8.09 6.66 -13.20
CA LYS A 104 6.95 7.59 -13.16
C LYS A 104 6.48 7.86 -11.75
N VAL A 105 6.32 6.80 -10.93
CA VAL A 105 5.83 6.97 -9.56
C VAL A 105 6.89 7.62 -8.66
N CYS A 106 8.18 7.37 -8.87
CA CYS A 106 9.26 8.03 -8.13
C CYS A 106 9.35 9.53 -8.43
N ALA A 107 9.03 9.95 -9.65
CA ALA A 107 9.00 11.35 -10.04
C ALA A 107 7.80 12.11 -9.43
N ASP A 108 6.72 11.40 -9.07
CA ASP A 108 5.50 12.00 -8.55
C ASP A 108 5.69 12.59 -7.14
N PRO A 109 5.24 13.83 -6.85
CA PRO A 109 5.45 14.49 -5.58
C PRO A 109 4.72 13.83 -4.39
N HIS A 110 3.67 13.05 -4.64
CA HIS A 110 2.90 12.38 -3.60
C HIS A 110 3.48 11.04 -3.16
N THR A 111 4.47 10.50 -3.88
CA THR A 111 5.08 9.20 -3.56
C THR A 111 6.02 9.33 -2.38
N VAL A 112 5.66 8.67 -1.27
CA VAL A 112 6.51 8.55 -0.07
C VAL A 112 7.51 7.42 -0.22
N LEU A 113 7.02 6.25 -0.65
CA LEU A 113 7.80 5.02 -0.79
C LEU A 113 7.38 4.31 -2.08
N ALA A 114 8.35 3.88 -2.87
CA ALA A 114 8.11 2.95 -3.97
C ALA A 114 9.21 1.89 -4.04
N TYR A 115 8.84 0.65 -4.33
CA TYR A 115 9.76 -0.45 -4.50
C TYR A 115 9.20 -1.53 -5.43
N THR A 116 10.11 -2.24 -6.08
CA THR A 116 9.79 -3.38 -6.92
C THR A 116 9.33 -4.57 -6.05
N THR A 117 8.20 -5.17 -6.39
CA THR A 117 7.67 -6.32 -5.65
C THR A 117 8.55 -7.56 -5.80
N ILE A 118 8.32 -8.58 -4.95
CA ILE A 118 9.14 -9.80 -4.92
C ILE A 118 9.21 -10.51 -6.27
N SER A 119 8.18 -10.39 -7.10
CA SER A 119 8.16 -10.99 -8.43
C SER A 119 9.11 -10.32 -9.44
N GLY A 120 9.51 -9.08 -9.17
CA GLY A 120 10.20 -8.25 -10.15
C GLY A 120 9.28 -7.70 -11.26
N GLN A 121 8.01 -8.09 -11.26
CA GLN A 121 7.00 -7.71 -12.27
C GLN A 121 5.89 -6.85 -11.68
N GLY A 122 6.18 -6.12 -10.63
CA GLY A 122 5.23 -5.22 -9.98
C GLY A 122 5.92 -4.10 -9.24
N VAL A 123 5.17 -3.05 -8.95
CA VAL A 123 5.62 -1.88 -8.20
C VAL A 123 4.64 -1.61 -7.08
N ARG A 124 5.15 -1.49 -5.86
CA ARG A 124 4.40 -1.04 -4.70
C ARG A 124 4.65 0.42 -4.47
N VAL A 125 3.57 1.19 -4.33
CA VAL A 125 3.63 2.64 -4.04
C VAL A 125 2.92 2.89 -2.71
N VAL A 126 3.51 3.72 -1.87
CA VAL A 126 2.88 4.23 -0.64
C VAL A 126 2.86 5.76 -0.71
N CYS A 127 1.74 6.36 -0.39
CA CYS A 127 1.55 7.80 -0.35
C CYS A 127 0.88 8.23 0.95
N ARG A 128 1.01 9.51 1.31
CA ARG A 128 0.30 10.11 2.45
C ARG A 128 -1.06 10.65 2.02
N TYR A 129 -2.00 10.66 2.99
CA TYR A 129 -3.24 11.38 2.85
C TYR A 129 -3.64 12.09 4.15
N CYS A 130 -4.43 13.15 4.00
CA CYS A 130 -5.06 13.88 5.09
C CYS A 130 -6.57 13.95 4.86
N LEU A 131 -7.34 13.83 5.93
CA LEU A 131 -8.80 13.99 5.93
C LEU A 131 -9.13 15.33 6.59
N ASP A 132 -9.57 16.31 5.79
CA ASP A 132 -10.01 17.61 6.30
C ASP A 132 -11.47 17.48 6.79
N GLY A 133 -11.76 18.02 8.00
CA GLY A 133 -13.07 17.92 8.63
C GLY A 133 -13.34 16.60 9.37
N GLU A 134 -12.28 15.90 9.79
CA GLU A 134 -12.39 14.69 10.60
C GLU A 134 -12.87 15.02 12.02
N THR A 135 -13.76 14.15 12.54
CA THR A 135 -14.30 14.21 13.89
C THR A 135 -14.11 12.87 14.59
N PRO A 136 -14.28 12.76 15.93
CA PRO A 136 -14.21 11.47 16.63
C PRO A 136 -15.17 10.41 16.09
N ASP A 137 -16.31 10.83 15.54
CA ASP A 137 -17.34 9.92 14.98
C ASP A 137 -17.10 9.56 13.51
N THR A 138 -15.97 9.98 12.93
CA THR A 138 -15.66 9.68 11.53
C THR A 138 -15.44 8.19 11.32
N ASP A 139 -16.24 7.55 10.43
CA ASP A 139 -15.99 6.17 9.99
C ASP A 139 -14.74 6.12 9.11
N ARG A 140 -13.60 5.93 9.76
CA ARG A 140 -12.29 5.87 9.10
C ARG A 140 -12.17 4.71 8.12
N VAL A 141 -12.87 3.58 8.34
CA VAL A 141 -12.84 2.43 7.42
C VAL A 141 -13.52 2.78 6.10
N ALA A 142 -14.72 3.39 6.18
CA ALA A 142 -15.41 3.87 4.98
C ALA A 142 -14.61 4.97 4.27
N CYS A 143 -14.02 5.91 5.03
CA CYS A 143 -13.16 6.96 4.47
C CYS A 143 -11.95 6.36 3.76
N TYR A 144 -11.25 5.40 4.38
CA TYR A 144 -10.10 4.76 3.77
C TYR A 144 -10.43 4.08 2.44
N SER A 145 -11.56 3.40 2.34
CA SER A 145 -11.98 2.77 1.08
C SER A 145 -12.13 3.78 -0.06
N ARG A 146 -12.59 5.00 0.24
CA ARG A 146 -12.70 6.10 -0.74
C ARG A 146 -11.34 6.71 -1.08
N VAL A 147 -10.51 6.96 -0.07
CA VAL A 147 -9.11 7.40 -0.24
C VAL A 147 -8.38 6.41 -1.13
N PHE A 148 -8.43 5.12 -0.79
CA PHE A 148 -7.81 4.06 -1.58
C PHE A 148 -8.21 4.14 -3.05
N ARG A 149 -9.52 4.20 -3.35
CA ARG A 149 -10.01 4.28 -4.72
C ARG A 149 -9.44 5.51 -5.45
N ARG A 150 -9.53 6.70 -4.86
CA ARG A 150 -9.05 7.95 -5.48
C ARG A 150 -7.56 7.97 -5.73
N VAL A 151 -6.78 7.50 -4.76
CA VAL A 151 -5.32 7.38 -4.89
C VAL A 151 -4.96 6.41 -5.99
N ASN A 152 -5.63 5.25 -6.04
CA ASN A 152 -5.34 4.24 -7.05
C ASN A 152 -5.80 4.67 -8.46
N GLU A 153 -6.93 5.39 -8.59
CA GLU A 153 -7.36 6.03 -9.84
C GLU A 153 -6.30 7.03 -10.33
N TYR A 154 -5.76 7.86 -9.44
CA TYR A 154 -4.72 8.83 -9.75
C TYR A 154 -3.45 8.16 -10.31
N TYR A 155 -2.90 7.19 -9.57
CA TYR A 155 -1.69 6.48 -10.01
C TYR A 155 -1.95 5.59 -11.24
N GLY A 156 -3.16 5.05 -11.39
CA GLY A 156 -3.58 4.33 -12.58
C GLY A 156 -3.55 5.23 -13.82
N GLN A 157 -4.03 6.48 -13.71
CA GLN A 157 -3.95 7.47 -14.78
C GLN A 157 -2.51 7.90 -15.08
N LEU A 158 -1.70 8.15 -14.03
CA LEU A 158 -0.30 8.53 -14.16
C LEU A 158 0.53 7.49 -14.92
N THR A 159 0.31 6.22 -14.62
CA THR A 159 1.11 5.10 -15.16
C THR A 159 0.50 4.47 -16.41
N GLY A 160 -0.81 4.62 -16.61
CA GLY A 160 -1.57 3.89 -17.63
C GLY A 160 -1.75 2.40 -17.29
N CYS A 161 -1.63 2.03 -16.01
CA CYS A 161 -1.73 0.65 -15.54
C CYS A 161 -2.94 0.44 -14.63
N SER A 162 -3.48 -0.79 -14.62
CA SER A 162 -4.48 -1.20 -13.64
C SER A 162 -3.80 -1.54 -12.31
N PHE A 163 -4.54 -1.38 -11.22
CA PHE A 163 -4.10 -1.67 -9.84
C PHE A 163 -4.91 -2.82 -9.23
N ASP A 164 -4.36 -3.48 -8.19
CA ASP A 164 -5.09 -4.52 -7.47
C ASP A 164 -6.18 -3.93 -6.53
N PRO A 165 -7.49 -4.10 -6.86
CA PRO A 165 -8.57 -3.59 -6.04
C PRO A 165 -8.72 -4.34 -4.69
N ALA A 166 -8.09 -5.50 -4.51
CA ALA A 166 -8.14 -6.26 -3.28
C ALA A 166 -7.43 -5.56 -2.12
N CYS A 167 -6.52 -4.63 -2.43
CA CYS A 167 -5.79 -3.84 -1.43
C CYS A 167 -6.63 -2.74 -0.74
N LYS A 168 -7.92 -2.59 -1.06
CA LYS A 168 -8.85 -1.64 -0.42
C LYS A 168 -9.10 -1.88 1.07
N ASN A 169 -8.80 -3.08 1.58
CA ASN A 169 -8.97 -3.40 2.98
C ASN A 169 -7.84 -2.76 3.80
N ALA A 170 -8.20 -1.88 4.75
CA ALA A 170 -7.24 -1.18 5.60
C ALA A 170 -6.33 -2.10 6.45
N THR A 171 -6.79 -3.31 6.77
CA THR A 171 -6.01 -4.29 7.53
C THR A 171 -5.10 -5.16 6.67
N ARG A 172 -5.08 -4.93 5.34
CA ARG A 172 -4.26 -5.73 4.43
C ARG A 172 -2.79 -5.48 4.69
N LEU A 173 -2.05 -6.59 4.82
CA LEU A 173 -0.60 -6.54 4.95
C LEU A 173 0.06 -6.48 3.56
N SER A 174 1.10 -5.68 3.47
CA SER A 174 1.97 -5.52 2.31
C SER A 174 3.28 -6.28 2.55
N GLY A 175 3.58 -7.26 1.71
CA GLY A 175 4.86 -7.99 1.79
C GLY A 175 6.02 -7.13 1.36
N LEU A 176 7.14 -7.23 2.08
CA LEU A 176 8.39 -6.62 1.68
C LEU A 176 9.10 -7.47 0.63
N ALA A 177 9.94 -6.82 -0.14
CA ALA A 177 10.89 -7.43 -1.06
C ALA A 177 12.17 -6.61 -1.04
N HIS A 178 13.32 -7.24 -1.29
CA HIS A 178 14.56 -6.49 -1.41
C HIS A 178 14.58 -5.70 -2.71
N ASP A 179 14.88 -4.40 -2.56
CA ASP A 179 15.08 -3.48 -3.67
C ASP A 179 16.13 -2.42 -3.26
N ALA A 180 17.35 -2.54 -3.78
CA ALA A 180 18.43 -1.61 -3.51
C ALA A 180 18.13 -0.19 -4.04
N GLN A 181 17.20 -0.07 -5.00
CA GLN A 181 16.78 1.20 -5.62
C GLN A 181 15.51 1.77 -4.99
N VAL A 182 15.06 1.23 -3.86
CA VAL A 182 13.86 1.70 -3.18
C VAL A 182 13.82 3.23 -3.10
N HIS A 183 12.75 3.82 -3.60
CA HIS A 183 12.51 5.25 -3.50
C HIS A 183 11.93 5.60 -2.14
N TYR A 184 12.44 6.67 -1.52
CA TYR A 184 11.88 7.21 -0.28
C TYR A 184 11.95 8.73 -0.26
N ARG A 185 10.82 9.38 0.03
CA ARG A 185 10.69 10.83 0.17
C ARG A 185 9.88 11.16 1.42
N ASP A 186 10.57 11.54 2.52
CA ASP A 186 9.88 11.88 3.78
C ASP A 186 8.98 13.12 3.65
N GLY A 187 9.38 14.12 2.86
CA GLY A 187 8.63 15.34 2.58
C GLY A 187 7.62 15.23 1.44
N ALA A 188 7.14 14.03 1.08
CA ALA A 188 6.14 13.87 0.00
C ALA A 188 4.82 14.59 0.35
N GLU A 189 4.21 15.21 -0.67
CA GLU A 189 2.96 15.95 -0.54
C GLU A 189 1.78 15.01 -0.23
N PRO A 190 0.97 15.27 0.81
CA PRO A 190 -0.17 14.42 1.10
C PRO A 190 -1.32 14.68 0.12
N PHE A 191 -2.04 13.65 -0.28
CA PHE A 191 -3.37 13.80 -0.86
C PHE A 191 -4.33 14.38 0.19
N ARG A 192 -5.08 15.43 -0.17
CA ARG A 192 -6.05 16.05 0.73
C ARG A 192 -7.48 15.71 0.33
N PHE A 193 -8.26 15.25 1.30
CA PHE A 193 -9.64 14.85 1.10
C PHE A 193 -10.56 15.60 2.06
N ASP A 194 -11.45 16.42 1.52
CA ASP A 194 -12.51 17.10 2.27
C ASP A 194 -13.69 16.11 2.48
N LEU A 195 -13.90 15.71 3.73
CA LEU A 195 -14.94 14.75 4.12
C LEU A 195 -16.35 15.25 3.80
N SER A 196 -16.60 16.55 3.79
CA SER A 196 -17.90 17.11 3.43
C SER A 196 -18.26 16.86 1.96
N ARG A 197 -17.25 16.93 1.09
CA ARG A 197 -17.38 16.64 -0.34
C ARG A 197 -17.43 15.14 -0.63
N MET A 198 -16.68 14.34 0.15
CA MET A 198 -16.70 12.89 0.00
C MET A 198 -18.07 12.30 0.31
N LYS A 199 -18.78 12.79 1.34
CA LYS A 199 -20.13 12.35 1.70
C LYS A 199 -21.15 12.68 0.60
N LYS A 200 -21.07 13.87 0.00
CA LYS A 200 -22.00 14.31 -1.07
C LYS A 200 -21.87 13.48 -2.36
N ALA A 201 -20.68 12.97 -2.66
CA ALA A 201 -20.44 12.19 -3.88
C ALA A 201 -21.09 10.79 -3.84
N ASP A 202 -21.43 10.28 -2.65
CA ASP A 202 -22.04 8.95 -2.47
C ASP A 202 -23.57 9.02 -2.28
N GLU A 203 -24.18 10.20 -2.18
CA GLU A 203 -25.63 10.32 -2.21
C GLU A 203 -26.10 9.93 -3.62
N PRO A 204 -27.02 8.94 -3.76
CA PRO A 204 -27.60 8.62 -5.06
C PRO A 204 -28.22 9.90 -5.60
N ARG A 205 -27.82 10.29 -6.82
CA ARG A 205 -28.48 11.39 -7.52
C ARG A 205 -29.97 11.06 -7.52
N ARG A 206 -30.77 11.75 -6.71
CA ARG A 206 -32.23 11.63 -6.70
C ARG A 206 -32.68 11.90 -8.13
N GLY A 207 -33.07 10.85 -8.83
CA GLY A 207 -33.61 10.95 -10.18
C GLY A 207 -34.76 11.95 -10.15
N ARG A 208 -34.65 12.96 -10.99
CA ARG A 208 -35.74 13.87 -11.27
C ARG A 208 -36.82 12.99 -11.93
N VAL A 209 -37.84 12.62 -11.16
CA VAL A 209 -39.05 11.99 -11.70
C VAL A 209 -39.71 13.07 -12.56
N GLU A 210 -39.49 13.06 -13.86
CA GLU A 210 -40.32 13.80 -14.79
C GLU A 210 -41.70 13.19 -14.73
N ARG A 211 -42.64 13.93 -14.14
CA ARG A 211 -44.07 13.64 -14.29
C ARG A 211 -44.42 13.88 -15.74
N VAL A 212 -44.59 12.82 -16.47
CA VAL A 212 -45.31 12.87 -17.75
C VAL A 212 -46.78 13.07 -17.41
N VAL A 213 -47.28 14.22 -17.82
CA VAL A 213 -48.72 14.58 -17.80
C VAL A 213 -49.37 14.04 -19.09
#